data_e40b9eec4456543fd2c56c7e1651d226
#
_entry.id   e40b9eec4456543fd2c56c7e1651d226
#
_cell.length_a   1.000
_cell.length_b   1.000
_cell.length_c   1.000
_cell.angle_alpha   90.00
_cell.angle_beta   90.00
_cell.angle_gamma   90.00
#
_symmetry.space_group_name_H-M   'P 1'
#
loop_
_entity.id
_entity.type
_entity.pdbx_description
1 polymer ?
#
loop_
_entity_poly.entity_id
_entity_poly.type
_entity_poly.pdbx_seq_one_letter_code
_entity_poly.pdbx_strand_id
1 'polypeptide(L)'
;MADTVFYNKRKLCYTDESDFTDFKGIGSDPLFKRYDSVNVIIKHYISPQYQGFLAEPYYQEGQIHWYVEDWVETPQCIKDLQGSEKEKYQKIKDEVIRHYRQVCGNLPIDEMTILSAAINSIEDRFIYCYDGKVSLVAWGMRPDTSKRPVNGSWIKGLEYVQKYTITFDTGENGELTEPSRKKITRQAGSIITKKDIPEVMANEGFAFDGWQPNPIGYEVKEDVTFEAKYKGASQQPFPVID
;
A
#
# COMPACT_ATOMS: atom_id res chain seq x y z
N MET A 1 32.73 -2.65 -8.14
CA MET A 1 31.73 -2.04 -7.23
C MET A 1 31.06 -3.20 -6.53
N ALA A 2 31.09 -3.24 -5.19
CA ALA A 2 30.42 -4.31 -4.46
C ALA A 2 28.91 -4.11 -4.61
N ASP A 3 28.22 -5.12 -5.09
CA ASP A 3 26.76 -5.15 -5.13
C ASP A 3 26.25 -4.97 -3.69
N THR A 4 25.63 -3.83 -3.42
CA THR A 4 24.96 -3.61 -2.13
C THR A 4 23.76 -4.54 -2.10
N VAL A 5 23.86 -5.62 -1.33
CA VAL A 5 22.79 -6.63 -1.22
C VAL A 5 21.76 -6.11 -0.24
N PHE A 6 20.63 -5.66 -0.74
CA PHE A 6 19.46 -5.31 0.05
C PHE A 6 18.70 -6.59 0.42
N TYR A 7 19.11 -7.24 1.52
CA TYR A 7 18.42 -8.44 2.01
C TYR A 7 16.97 -8.13 2.36
N ASN A 8 16.02 -8.83 1.73
CA ASN A 8 14.57 -8.70 1.91
C ASN A 8 14.02 -7.30 1.63
N LYS A 9 14.71 -6.50 0.79
CA LYS A 9 14.23 -5.19 0.35
C LYS A 9 14.18 -5.11 -1.17
N ARG A 10 13.16 -4.43 -1.66
CA ARG A 10 12.93 -4.20 -3.08
C ARG A 10 12.93 -2.71 -3.37
N LYS A 11 13.46 -2.32 -4.53
CA LYS A 11 13.42 -0.93 -4.99
C LYS A 11 11.98 -0.55 -5.27
N LEU A 12 11.50 0.47 -4.55
CA LEU A 12 10.17 1.02 -4.77
C LEU A 12 10.18 2.07 -5.88
N CYS A 13 11.09 3.03 -5.80
CA CYS A 13 11.12 4.19 -6.69
C CYS A 13 12.48 4.87 -6.62
N TYR A 14 12.63 5.99 -7.34
CA TYR A 14 13.74 6.92 -7.14
C TYR A 14 13.27 8.38 -7.22
N THR A 15 14.11 9.28 -6.70
CA THR A 15 13.99 10.73 -6.81
C THR A 15 15.28 11.30 -7.35
N ASP A 16 15.23 12.37 -8.14
CA ASP A 16 16.44 13.08 -8.51
C ASP A 16 16.80 14.10 -7.41
N GLU A 17 18.05 14.10 -6.95
CA GLU A 17 18.53 15.02 -5.91
C GLU A 17 18.25 16.48 -6.30
N SER A 18 18.42 16.81 -7.58
CA SER A 18 18.19 18.15 -8.11
C SER A 18 16.74 18.66 -8.03
N ASP A 19 15.78 17.75 -7.87
CA ASP A 19 14.35 18.09 -7.72
C ASP A 19 13.98 18.49 -6.28
N PHE A 20 14.94 18.44 -5.37
CA PHE A 20 14.72 18.71 -3.94
C PHE A 20 15.64 19.82 -3.42
N THR A 21 15.24 20.39 -2.32
CA THR A 21 15.94 21.43 -1.58
C THR A 21 15.76 21.20 -0.07
N ASP A 22 16.34 22.07 0.76
CA ASP A 22 16.22 22.02 2.22
C ASP A 22 16.54 20.62 2.80
N PHE A 23 17.68 20.09 2.36
CA PHE A 23 18.15 18.80 2.87
C PHE A 23 18.52 18.91 4.35
N LYS A 24 17.86 18.10 5.19
CA LYS A 24 18.28 17.92 6.58
C LYS A 24 19.55 17.07 6.60
N GLY A 25 20.46 17.40 7.51
CA GLY A 25 21.78 16.78 7.50
C GLY A 25 22.38 16.53 8.87
N ILE A 26 23.46 15.75 8.87
CA ILE A 26 24.40 15.59 9.99
C ILE A 26 25.72 16.24 9.54
N GLY A 27 26.07 17.36 10.17
CA GLY A 27 27.17 18.18 9.65
C GLY A 27 26.83 18.75 8.28
N SER A 28 27.69 18.50 7.29
CA SER A 28 27.50 18.93 5.88
C SER A 28 26.77 17.90 5.02
N ASP A 29 26.54 16.67 5.52
CA ASP A 29 26.01 15.59 4.73
C ASP A 29 24.49 15.51 4.87
N PRO A 30 23.72 15.40 3.78
CA PRO A 30 22.31 15.10 3.83
C PRO A 30 22.01 13.78 4.56
N LEU A 31 20.91 13.71 5.30
CA LEU A 31 20.55 12.53 6.10
C LEU A 31 20.47 11.25 5.27
N PHE A 32 19.98 11.33 4.02
CA PHE A 32 19.90 10.14 3.17
C PHE A 32 21.29 9.55 2.82
N LYS A 33 22.35 10.36 2.85
CA LYS A 33 23.75 9.89 2.69
C LYS A 33 24.32 9.32 4.00
N ARG A 34 23.64 9.53 5.12
CA ARG A 34 24.00 9.09 6.48
C ARG A 34 22.96 8.11 7.04
N TYR A 35 22.30 7.34 6.17
CA TYR A 35 21.25 6.42 6.57
C TYR A 35 21.68 5.43 7.65
N ASP A 36 22.92 4.95 7.63
CA ASP A 36 23.42 4.05 8.65
C ASP A 36 23.25 4.63 10.08
N SER A 37 23.54 5.93 10.23
CA SER A 37 23.35 6.61 11.52
C SER A 37 21.86 6.69 11.90
N VAL A 38 20.99 6.97 10.95
CA VAL A 38 19.52 6.98 11.16
C VAL A 38 19.03 5.57 11.50
N ASN A 39 19.49 4.55 10.77
CA ASN A 39 19.08 3.17 10.95
C ASN A 39 19.51 2.58 12.30
N VAL A 40 20.67 2.97 12.82
CA VAL A 40 21.10 2.58 14.19
C VAL A 40 20.08 3.07 15.22
N ILE A 41 19.65 4.33 15.13
CA ILE A 41 18.64 4.91 16.01
C ILE A 41 17.30 4.17 15.86
N ILE A 42 16.85 3.94 14.61
CA ILE A 42 15.62 3.19 14.33
C ILE A 42 15.68 1.80 14.97
N LYS A 43 16.72 1.04 14.72
CA LYS A 43 16.88 -0.33 15.26
C LYS A 43 16.94 -0.40 16.77
N HIS A 44 17.47 0.63 17.40
CA HIS A 44 17.62 0.65 18.86
C HIS A 44 16.35 1.10 19.59
N TYR A 45 15.63 2.09 19.05
CA TYR A 45 14.56 2.75 19.79
C TYR A 45 13.15 2.56 19.20
N ILE A 46 13.04 2.26 17.90
CA ILE A 46 11.74 2.09 17.24
C ILE A 46 11.30 0.62 17.36
N SER A 47 10.04 0.42 17.72
CA SER A 47 9.44 -0.93 17.78
C SER A 47 9.55 -1.64 16.42
N PRO A 48 9.88 -2.96 16.39
CA PRO A 48 10.17 -3.70 15.16
C PRO A 48 9.13 -3.55 14.05
N GLN A 49 7.83 -3.52 14.40
CA GLN A 49 6.75 -3.37 13.44
C GLN A 49 6.73 -2.01 12.71
N TYR A 50 7.45 -1.00 13.22
CA TYR A 50 7.49 0.35 12.65
C TYR A 50 8.85 0.71 12.04
N GLN A 51 9.86 -0.16 12.13
CA GLN A 51 11.22 0.12 11.64
C GLN A 51 11.30 0.33 10.13
N GLY A 52 10.38 -0.27 9.36
CA GLY A 52 10.28 -0.11 7.90
C GLY A 52 9.63 1.20 7.43
N PHE A 53 9.27 2.13 8.34
CA PHE A 53 8.60 3.37 7.96
C PHE A 53 9.49 4.30 7.11
N LEU A 54 10.73 4.50 7.48
CA LEU A 54 11.67 5.27 6.65
C LEU A 54 12.29 4.34 5.61
N ALA A 55 11.95 4.54 4.34
CA ALA A 55 12.52 3.78 3.23
C ALA A 55 14.06 3.93 3.20
N GLU A 56 14.78 2.86 2.87
CA GLU A 56 16.23 2.88 2.78
C GLU A 56 16.70 3.57 1.51
N PRO A 57 17.49 4.63 1.60
CA PRO A 57 18.02 5.33 0.44
C PRO A 57 19.30 4.68 -0.07
N TYR A 58 19.45 4.64 -1.38
CA TYR A 58 20.71 4.36 -2.05
C TYR A 58 21.01 5.46 -3.07
N TYR A 59 22.07 6.21 -2.83
CA TYR A 59 22.46 7.33 -3.69
C TYR A 59 23.39 6.88 -4.81
N GLN A 60 23.03 7.21 -6.05
CA GLN A 60 23.84 6.95 -7.21
C GLN A 60 23.63 8.04 -8.27
N GLU A 61 24.72 8.69 -8.71
CA GLU A 61 24.74 9.60 -9.87
C GLU A 61 23.63 10.68 -9.86
N GLY A 62 23.39 11.31 -8.72
CA GLY A 62 22.36 12.34 -8.57
C GLY A 62 20.95 11.79 -8.34
N GLN A 63 20.79 10.49 -8.27
CA GLN A 63 19.53 9.82 -7.97
C GLN A 63 19.56 9.19 -6.58
N ILE A 64 18.45 9.25 -5.88
CA ILE A 64 18.23 8.57 -4.61
C ILE A 64 17.21 7.47 -4.85
N HIS A 65 17.66 6.23 -4.84
CA HIS A 65 16.81 5.05 -4.97
C HIS A 65 16.29 4.65 -3.61
N TRP A 66 14.97 4.45 -3.49
CA TRP A 66 14.28 4.14 -2.25
C TRP A 66 13.90 2.67 -2.21
N TYR A 67 14.37 1.97 -1.18
CA TYR A 67 14.11 0.55 -0.95
C TYR A 67 13.22 0.37 0.26
N VAL A 68 12.25 -0.50 0.14
CA VAL A 68 11.34 -0.90 1.21
C VAL A 68 11.36 -2.41 1.36
N GLU A 69 10.76 -2.94 2.44
CA GLU A 69 10.58 -4.38 2.58
C GLU A 69 9.86 -4.94 1.35
N ASP A 70 10.18 -6.18 0.97
CA ASP A 70 9.53 -6.83 -0.16
C ASP A 70 8.02 -6.93 0.07
N TRP A 71 7.26 -6.86 -1.00
CA TRP A 71 5.80 -6.78 -0.95
C TRP A 71 5.13 -7.85 -1.82
N VAL A 72 3.94 -8.26 -1.41
CA VAL A 72 3.02 -9.12 -2.18
C VAL A 72 2.10 -8.24 -3.03
N GLU A 73 1.46 -7.25 -2.40
CA GLU A 73 0.63 -6.26 -3.08
C GLU A 73 1.44 -5.01 -3.41
N THR A 74 1.44 -4.63 -4.70
CA THR A 74 2.20 -3.45 -5.17
C THR A 74 1.90 -2.21 -4.36
N PRO A 75 2.93 -1.52 -3.84
CA PRO A 75 2.77 -0.31 -3.06
C PRO A 75 2.01 0.78 -3.81
N GLN A 76 1.08 1.43 -3.12
CA GLN A 76 0.29 2.55 -3.63
C GLN A 76 0.53 3.80 -2.79
N CYS A 77 0.57 4.95 -3.45
CA CYS A 77 0.62 6.21 -2.71
C CYS A 77 -0.67 6.40 -1.90
N ILE A 78 -0.55 6.72 -0.61
CA ILE A 78 -1.71 6.93 0.28
C ILE A 78 -2.63 8.05 -0.23
N LYS A 79 -2.07 9.03 -0.95
CA LYS A 79 -2.81 10.12 -1.57
C LYS A 79 -3.85 9.61 -2.58
N ASP A 80 -3.54 8.52 -3.29
CA ASP A 80 -4.33 7.98 -4.39
C ASP A 80 -5.35 6.92 -3.93
N LEU A 81 -5.27 6.49 -2.66
CA LEU A 81 -6.24 5.57 -2.05
C LEU A 81 -7.60 6.24 -1.83
N GLN A 82 -8.66 5.43 -1.81
CA GLN A 82 -10.04 5.89 -1.59
C GLN A 82 -10.80 4.95 -0.63
N GLY A 83 -11.93 5.42 -0.12
CA GLY A 83 -12.84 4.63 0.70
C GLY A 83 -12.20 4.04 1.95
N SER A 84 -12.63 2.85 2.33
CA SER A 84 -12.20 2.15 3.54
C SER A 84 -10.70 1.80 3.54
N GLU A 85 -10.11 1.59 2.37
CA GLU A 85 -8.68 1.33 2.26
C GLU A 85 -7.86 2.56 2.65
N LYS A 86 -8.27 3.75 2.20
CA LYS A 86 -7.65 5.01 2.62
C LYS A 86 -7.74 5.20 4.13
N GLU A 87 -8.92 4.98 4.71
CA GLU A 87 -9.11 5.10 6.16
C GLU A 87 -8.23 4.13 6.95
N LYS A 88 -8.13 2.90 6.48
CA LYS A 88 -7.26 1.88 7.08
C LYS A 88 -5.80 2.36 7.11
N TYR A 89 -5.26 2.74 5.96
CA TYR A 89 -3.85 3.14 5.87
C TYR A 89 -3.58 4.51 6.52
N GLN A 90 -4.57 5.40 6.57
CA GLN A 90 -4.46 6.64 7.32
C GLN A 90 -4.28 6.37 8.82
N LYS A 91 -5.04 5.44 9.40
CA LYS A 91 -4.89 5.02 10.80
C LYS A 91 -3.50 4.43 11.08
N ILE A 92 -3.03 3.54 10.19
CA ILE A 92 -1.68 2.95 10.30
C ILE A 92 -0.61 4.03 10.25
N LYS A 93 -0.69 4.96 9.29
CA LYS A 93 0.23 6.09 9.18
C LYS A 93 0.26 6.93 10.46
N ASP A 94 -0.90 7.31 10.97
CA ASP A 94 -1.02 8.16 12.15
C ASP A 94 -0.46 7.46 13.39
N GLU A 95 -0.64 6.15 13.51
CA GLU A 95 -0.07 5.34 14.59
C GLU A 95 1.46 5.31 14.51
N VAL A 96 2.02 5.03 13.33
CA VAL A 96 3.47 4.99 13.12
C VAL A 96 4.10 6.35 13.40
N ILE A 97 3.54 7.44 12.86
CA ILE A 97 4.06 8.79 13.07
C ILE A 97 3.99 9.17 14.55
N ARG A 98 2.92 8.82 15.24
CA ARG A 98 2.78 9.06 16.68
C ARG A 98 3.88 8.33 17.46
N HIS A 99 4.14 7.05 17.13
CA HIS A 99 5.20 6.28 17.77
C HIS A 99 6.59 6.93 17.56
N TYR A 100 6.93 7.30 16.32
CA TYR A 100 8.18 7.99 16.03
C TYR A 100 8.32 9.30 16.82
N ARG A 101 7.27 10.12 16.88
CA ARG A 101 7.28 11.39 17.64
C ARG A 101 7.42 11.16 19.15
N GLN A 102 6.75 10.16 19.68
CA GLN A 102 6.86 9.79 21.10
C GLN A 102 8.26 9.33 21.44
N VAL A 103 8.86 8.48 20.61
CA VAL A 103 10.25 8.05 20.79
C VAL A 103 11.19 9.25 20.72
N CYS A 104 11.07 10.10 19.70
CA CYS A 104 11.90 11.32 19.58
C CYS A 104 11.92 12.15 20.86
N GLY A 105 10.77 12.33 21.52
CA GLY A 105 10.68 13.12 22.76
C GLY A 105 11.45 12.56 23.96
N ASN A 106 11.93 11.31 23.87
CA ASN A 106 12.62 10.61 24.95
C ASN A 106 14.07 10.25 24.61
N LEU A 107 14.57 10.65 23.41
CA LEU A 107 15.93 10.36 22.98
C LEU A 107 16.95 11.35 23.55
N PRO A 108 18.24 10.94 23.66
CA PRO A 108 19.35 11.87 23.81
C PRO A 108 19.33 12.93 22.70
N ILE A 109 19.84 14.14 22.99
CA ILE A 109 19.69 15.30 22.13
C ILE A 109 20.20 15.10 20.69
N ASP A 110 21.30 14.36 20.53
CA ASP A 110 21.91 14.11 19.22
C ASP A 110 21.03 13.18 18.38
N GLU A 111 20.57 12.08 18.95
CA GLU A 111 19.70 11.11 18.30
C GLU A 111 18.31 11.69 18.04
N MET A 112 17.78 12.48 18.97
CA MET A 112 16.54 13.23 18.79
C MET A 112 16.64 14.18 17.61
N THR A 113 17.73 14.91 17.47
CA THR A 113 17.96 15.87 16.38
C THR A 113 17.96 15.14 15.03
N ILE A 114 18.64 14.00 14.94
CA ILE A 114 18.71 13.19 13.71
C ILE A 114 17.33 12.65 13.34
N LEU A 115 16.66 11.96 14.26
CA LEU A 115 15.39 11.30 13.97
C LEU A 115 14.27 12.31 13.71
N SER A 116 14.21 13.41 14.47
CA SER A 116 13.23 14.47 14.23
C SER A 116 13.43 15.15 12.88
N ALA A 117 14.67 15.34 12.45
CA ALA A 117 14.97 15.89 11.13
C ALA A 117 14.52 14.96 9.99
N ALA A 118 14.64 13.64 10.17
CA ALA A 118 14.15 12.67 9.19
C ALA A 118 12.63 12.71 9.02
N ILE A 119 11.87 12.94 10.11
CA ILE A 119 10.40 12.95 10.11
C ILE A 119 9.78 14.36 10.07
N ASN A 120 10.59 15.41 9.87
CA ASN A 120 10.11 16.80 9.92
C ASN A 120 9.16 17.18 8.77
N SER A 121 9.30 16.54 7.61
CA SER A 121 8.53 16.85 6.40
C SER A 121 7.83 15.61 5.87
N ILE A 122 6.74 15.22 6.54
CA ILE A 122 5.92 14.07 6.13
C ILE A 122 4.75 14.60 5.29
N GLU A 123 4.70 14.19 4.02
CA GLU A 123 3.63 14.52 3.11
C GLU A 123 3.03 13.24 2.51
N ASP A 124 1.70 13.18 2.39
CA ASP A 124 0.98 11.99 1.90
C ASP A 124 1.45 11.55 0.51
N ARG A 125 1.93 12.47 -0.33
CA ARG A 125 2.47 12.13 -1.66
C ARG A 125 3.76 11.30 -1.64
N PHE A 126 4.41 11.19 -0.49
CA PHE A 126 5.64 10.42 -0.29
C PHE A 126 5.44 9.17 0.57
N ILE A 127 4.20 8.87 0.95
CA ILE A 127 3.85 7.68 1.74
C ILE A 127 3.26 6.61 0.84
N TYR A 128 3.84 5.43 0.89
CA TYR A 128 3.43 4.25 0.15
C TYR A 128 2.90 3.17 1.09
N CYS A 129 1.77 2.59 0.70
CA CYS A 129 0.98 1.62 1.45
C CYS A 129 1.07 0.26 0.77
N TYR A 130 1.39 -0.80 1.50
CA TYR A 130 1.46 -2.18 1.02
C TYR A 130 1.38 -3.15 2.19
N ASP A 131 0.75 -4.29 2.01
CA ASP A 131 0.69 -5.42 2.96
C ASP A 131 0.41 -5.03 4.42
N GLY A 132 -0.47 -4.02 4.63
CA GLY A 132 -0.77 -3.50 5.96
C GLY A 132 0.33 -2.62 6.58
N LYS A 133 1.31 -2.18 5.79
CA LYS A 133 2.43 -1.31 6.19
C LYS A 133 2.39 0.02 5.46
N VAL A 134 3.11 0.99 5.97
CA VAL A 134 3.37 2.28 5.32
C VAL A 134 4.86 2.59 5.33
N SER A 135 5.38 3.12 4.22
CA SER A 135 6.76 3.59 4.14
C SER A 135 6.83 4.99 3.55
N LEU A 136 7.70 5.82 4.12
CA LEU A 136 7.98 7.19 3.70
C LEU A 136 9.26 7.21 2.85
N VAL A 137 9.15 7.70 1.62
CA VAL A 137 10.28 8.03 0.76
C VAL A 137 10.56 9.54 0.81
N ALA A 138 11.66 10.00 0.26
CA ALA A 138 12.05 11.41 0.22
C ALA A 138 12.04 12.10 1.60
N TRP A 139 12.30 11.35 2.66
CA TRP A 139 12.39 11.89 4.01
C TRP A 139 13.66 12.72 4.22
N GLY A 140 13.59 13.71 5.12
CA GLY A 140 14.69 14.62 5.40
C GLY A 140 15.01 15.62 4.28
N MET A 141 14.10 15.80 3.31
CA MET A 141 14.23 16.78 2.23
C MET A 141 12.87 17.33 1.80
N ARG A 142 12.87 18.43 1.07
CA ARG A 142 11.64 19.04 0.53
C ARG A 142 11.74 19.22 -0.97
N PRO A 143 10.64 19.02 -1.72
CA PRO A 143 10.61 19.34 -3.14
C PRO A 143 10.92 20.79 -3.40
N ASP A 144 11.69 21.06 -4.43
CA ASP A 144 11.92 22.41 -4.93
C ASP A 144 10.70 22.90 -5.70
N THR A 145 9.80 23.61 -5.02
CA THR A 145 8.54 24.09 -5.61
C THR A 145 8.74 25.13 -6.72
N SER A 146 9.95 25.68 -6.91
CA SER A 146 10.28 26.52 -8.05
C SER A 146 10.38 25.72 -9.35
N LYS A 147 10.56 24.41 -9.25
CA LYS A 147 10.62 23.46 -10.36
C LYS A 147 9.27 22.77 -10.57
N ARG A 148 8.99 22.39 -11.79
CA ARG A 148 7.86 21.53 -12.11
C ARG A 148 8.34 20.12 -12.30
N PRO A 149 7.82 19.15 -11.54
CA PRO A 149 8.23 17.77 -11.72
C PRO A 149 7.81 17.25 -13.11
N VAL A 150 8.65 16.40 -13.70
CA VAL A 150 8.32 15.72 -14.95
C VAL A 150 7.09 14.84 -14.72
N ASN A 151 6.10 14.92 -15.60
CA ASN A 151 4.82 14.20 -15.47
C ASN A 151 4.04 14.46 -14.15
N GLY A 152 4.28 15.61 -13.51
CA GLY A 152 3.54 15.99 -12.29
C GLY A 152 3.96 15.24 -11.02
N SER A 153 4.98 14.39 -11.07
CA SER A 153 5.45 13.61 -9.91
C SER A 153 6.94 13.83 -9.62
N TRP A 154 7.28 14.04 -8.35
CA TRP A 154 8.64 14.03 -7.83
C TRP A 154 9.22 12.60 -7.71
N ILE A 155 8.34 11.60 -7.73
CA ILE A 155 8.68 10.18 -7.60
C ILE A 155 8.71 9.57 -8.99
N LYS A 156 9.79 8.86 -9.30
CA LYS A 156 10.06 8.25 -10.60
C LYS A 156 10.32 6.76 -10.45
N GLY A 157 10.11 6.00 -11.53
CA GLY A 157 10.44 4.56 -11.56
C GLY A 157 9.56 3.69 -10.68
N LEU A 158 8.36 4.16 -10.30
CA LEU A 158 7.34 3.28 -9.74
C LEU A 158 6.98 2.23 -10.79
N GLU A 159 6.95 0.98 -10.39
CA GLU A 159 6.39 -0.06 -11.26
C GLU A 159 4.89 0.26 -11.43
N TYR A 160 4.52 0.61 -12.67
CA TYR A 160 3.11 0.75 -13.00
C TYR A 160 2.52 -0.66 -13.11
N VAL A 161 1.75 -1.04 -12.13
CA VAL A 161 0.99 -2.28 -12.21
C VAL A 161 -0.39 -1.95 -12.75
N GLN A 162 -0.65 -2.47 -13.94
CA GLN A 162 -1.98 -2.44 -14.54
C GLN A 162 -2.97 -3.02 -13.54
N LYS A 163 -4.07 -2.31 -13.29
CA LYS A 163 -5.16 -2.77 -12.43
C LYS A 163 -6.41 -2.94 -13.24
N TYR A 164 -7.20 -3.92 -12.87
CA TYR A 164 -8.46 -4.24 -13.51
C TYR A 164 -9.59 -4.25 -12.49
N THR A 165 -10.78 -3.93 -12.97
CA THR A 165 -12.00 -3.95 -12.16
C THR A 165 -12.66 -5.31 -12.28
N ILE A 166 -12.89 -5.94 -11.13
CA ILE A 166 -13.66 -7.18 -11.01
C ILE A 166 -15.04 -6.82 -10.53
N THR A 167 -16.06 -7.18 -11.30
CA THR A 167 -17.46 -6.93 -10.96
C THR A 167 -18.16 -8.25 -10.63
N PHE A 168 -18.91 -8.29 -9.53
CA PHE A 168 -19.79 -9.38 -9.16
C PHE A 168 -21.24 -8.95 -9.37
N ASP A 169 -21.88 -9.49 -10.38
CA ASP A 169 -23.27 -9.15 -10.74
C ASP A 169 -24.21 -10.26 -10.30
N THR A 170 -25.08 -9.93 -9.35
CA THR A 170 -26.09 -10.87 -8.82
C THR A 170 -27.33 -11.00 -9.71
N GLY A 171 -27.50 -10.13 -10.71
CA GLY A 171 -28.73 -10.09 -11.47
C GLY A 171 -29.95 -9.78 -10.60
N GLU A 172 -31.13 -10.26 -11.02
CA GLU A 172 -32.42 -9.97 -10.38
C GLU A 172 -32.80 -10.97 -9.28
N ASN A 173 -32.13 -12.15 -9.21
CA ASN A 173 -32.53 -13.27 -8.36
C ASN A 173 -31.75 -13.34 -7.03
N GLY A 174 -31.01 -12.31 -6.68
CA GLY A 174 -30.29 -12.24 -5.40
C GLY A 174 -29.54 -10.93 -5.21
N GLU A 175 -28.98 -10.77 -4.02
CA GLU A 175 -28.21 -9.61 -3.60
C GLU A 175 -26.90 -10.02 -2.93
N LEU A 176 -25.91 -9.13 -2.91
CA LEU A 176 -24.70 -9.34 -2.12
C LEU A 176 -24.97 -9.04 -0.64
N THR A 177 -24.50 -9.90 0.26
CA THR A 177 -24.55 -9.62 1.70
C THR A 177 -23.74 -8.37 2.06
N GLU A 178 -22.70 -8.07 1.29
CA GLU A 178 -21.88 -6.85 1.38
C GLU A 178 -21.91 -6.09 0.04
N PRO A 179 -22.82 -5.12 -0.17
CA PRO A 179 -22.95 -4.38 -1.45
C PRO A 179 -21.69 -3.63 -1.88
N SER A 180 -20.84 -3.22 -0.92
CA SER A 180 -19.56 -2.56 -1.17
C SER A 180 -18.57 -3.43 -1.96
N ARG A 181 -18.75 -4.76 -1.95
CA ARG A 181 -17.93 -5.74 -2.66
C ARG A 181 -18.40 -6.05 -4.08
N LYS A 182 -19.43 -5.36 -4.57
CA LYS A 182 -19.90 -5.49 -5.95
C LYS A 182 -18.80 -5.23 -6.98
N LYS A 183 -17.89 -4.31 -6.67
CA LYS A 183 -16.71 -4.02 -7.49
C LYS A 183 -15.46 -4.00 -6.63
N ILE A 184 -14.48 -4.78 -7.02
CA ILE A 184 -13.15 -4.77 -6.41
C ILE A 184 -12.09 -4.50 -7.48
N THR A 185 -10.96 -3.92 -7.09
CA THR A 185 -9.83 -3.70 -7.99
C THR A 185 -8.73 -4.69 -7.66
N ARG A 186 -8.15 -5.33 -8.67
CA ARG A 186 -7.02 -6.25 -8.56
C ARG A 186 -5.95 -5.93 -9.58
N GLN A 187 -4.71 -6.26 -9.25
CA GLN A 187 -3.58 -6.09 -10.15
C GLN A 187 -3.59 -7.13 -11.26
N ALA A 188 -3.07 -6.77 -12.43
CA ALA A 188 -2.80 -7.70 -13.51
C ALA A 188 -1.93 -8.87 -13.01
N GLY A 189 -2.31 -10.10 -13.37
CA GLY A 189 -1.63 -11.32 -12.96
C GLY A 189 -1.98 -11.83 -11.56
N SER A 190 -2.75 -11.08 -10.76
CA SER A 190 -3.24 -11.60 -9.46
C SER A 190 -4.26 -12.72 -9.65
N ILE A 191 -4.33 -13.61 -8.69
CA ILE A 191 -5.29 -14.73 -8.69
C ILE A 191 -6.43 -14.42 -7.72
N ILE A 192 -7.67 -14.55 -8.21
CA ILE A 192 -8.86 -14.41 -7.37
C ILE A 192 -8.96 -15.60 -6.41
N THR A 193 -9.05 -15.29 -5.12
CA THR A 193 -9.16 -16.28 -4.05
C THR A 193 -10.56 -16.30 -3.45
N LYS A 194 -10.88 -17.30 -2.63
CA LYS A 194 -12.16 -17.37 -1.93
C LYS A 194 -12.47 -16.12 -1.07
N LYS A 195 -11.44 -15.46 -0.55
CA LYS A 195 -11.60 -14.23 0.26
C LYS A 195 -12.05 -13.02 -0.57
N ASP A 196 -11.79 -13.04 -1.87
CA ASP A 196 -12.15 -11.95 -2.78
C ASP A 196 -13.61 -12.04 -3.22
N ILE A 197 -14.23 -13.21 -3.10
CA ILE A 197 -15.57 -13.48 -3.61
C ILE A 197 -16.60 -13.09 -2.54
N PRO A 198 -17.55 -12.21 -2.87
CA PRO A 198 -18.62 -11.86 -1.95
C PRO A 198 -19.66 -12.98 -1.81
N GLU A 199 -20.31 -13.02 -0.66
CA GLU A 199 -21.46 -13.92 -0.42
C GLU A 199 -22.72 -13.37 -1.07
N VAL A 200 -23.54 -14.29 -1.59
CA VAL A 200 -24.81 -14.00 -2.26
C VAL A 200 -25.97 -14.51 -1.42
N MET A 201 -26.96 -13.67 -1.21
CA MET A 201 -28.25 -14.03 -0.68
C MET A 201 -29.24 -14.15 -1.85
N ALA A 202 -29.72 -15.37 -2.12
CA ALA A 202 -30.70 -15.59 -3.16
C ALA A 202 -32.10 -15.15 -2.72
N ASN A 203 -32.91 -14.64 -3.65
CA ASN A 203 -34.30 -14.28 -3.42
C ASN A 203 -35.15 -15.52 -3.20
N GLU A 204 -36.35 -15.32 -2.62
CA GLU A 204 -37.29 -16.41 -2.40
C GLU A 204 -37.63 -17.19 -3.68
N GLY A 205 -37.60 -18.52 -3.60
CA GLY A 205 -37.79 -19.41 -4.75
C GLY A 205 -36.55 -19.69 -5.56
N PHE A 206 -35.41 -19.12 -5.21
CA PHE A 206 -34.13 -19.36 -5.86
C PHE A 206 -33.07 -19.89 -4.89
N ALA A 207 -32.11 -20.62 -5.41
CA ALA A 207 -30.92 -21.02 -4.70
C ALA A 207 -29.68 -20.63 -5.53
N PHE A 208 -28.70 -19.99 -4.91
CA PHE A 208 -27.45 -19.63 -5.57
C PHE A 208 -26.70 -20.90 -6.03
N ASP A 209 -26.32 -20.96 -7.30
CA ASP A 209 -25.68 -22.13 -7.92
C ASP A 209 -24.20 -21.87 -8.28
N GLY A 210 -23.71 -20.67 -8.08
CA GLY A 210 -22.33 -20.28 -8.32
C GLY A 210 -22.20 -19.06 -9.22
N TRP A 211 -20.96 -18.71 -9.47
CA TRP A 211 -20.58 -17.61 -10.36
C TRP A 211 -20.16 -18.12 -11.74
N GLN A 212 -20.44 -17.38 -12.79
CA GLN A 212 -19.98 -17.67 -14.16
C GLN A 212 -19.31 -16.44 -14.79
N PRO A 213 -18.06 -16.58 -15.30
CA PRO A 213 -17.19 -17.74 -15.11
C PRO A 213 -16.89 -18.00 -13.62
N ASN A 214 -16.27 -19.15 -13.29
CA ASN A 214 -15.86 -19.43 -11.91
C ASN A 214 -14.73 -18.47 -11.51
N PRO A 215 -14.90 -17.65 -10.47
CA PRO A 215 -13.87 -16.69 -10.06
C PRO A 215 -12.68 -17.32 -9.31
N ILE A 216 -12.85 -18.51 -8.69
CA ILE A 216 -11.78 -19.14 -7.92
C ILE A 216 -10.65 -19.57 -8.85
N GLY A 217 -9.44 -19.04 -8.60
CA GLY A 217 -8.27 -19.34 -9.43
C GLY A 217 -8.20 -18.54 -10.73
N TYR A 218 -9.14 -17.59 -10.97
CA TYR A 218 -9.10 -16.74 -12.14
C TYR A 218 -7.88 -15.78 -12.05
N GLU A 219 -7.05 -15.80 -13.10
CA GLU A 219 -5.94 -14.86 -13.26
C GLU A 219 -6.44 -13.56 -13.89
N VAL A 220 -6.26 -12.45 -13.21
CA VAL A 220 -6.74 -11.14 -13.63
C VAL A 220 -5.88 -10.59 -14.78
N LYS A 221 -6.46 -10.50 -15.98
CA LYS A 221 -5.78 -9.99 -17.20
C LYS A 221 -6.50 -8.80 -17.83
N GLU A 222 -7.74 -8.57 -17.44
CA GLU A 222 -8.63 -7.53 -17.96
C GLU A 222 -9.75 -7.26 -16.96
N ASP A 223 -10.56 -6.23 -17.21
CA ASP A 223 -11.80 -6.03 -16.49
C ASP A 223 -12.73 -7.21 -16.74
N VAL A 224 -13.29 -7.79 -15.67
CA VAL A 224 -14.12 -8.98 -15.76
C VAL A 224 -15.38 -8.84 -14.92
N THR A 225 -16.48 -9.41 -15.41
CA THR A 225 -17.73 -9.55 -14.66
C THR A 225 -18.01 -11.02 -14.41
N PHE A 226 -18.22 -11.39 -13.15
CA PHE A 226 -18.74 -12.68 -12.73
C PHE A 226 -20.22 -12.55 -12.48
N GLU A 227 -21.03 -13.32 -13.20
CA GLU A 227 -22.48 -13.33 -13.08
C GLU A 227 -22.94 -14.45 -12.15
N ALA A 228 -23.81 -14.14 -11.19
CA ALA A 228 -24.43 -15.14 -10.36
C ALA A 228 -25.40 -16.02 -11.17
N LYS A 229 -25.32 -17.32 -10.96
CA LYS A 229 -26.28 -18.30 -11.50
C LYS A 229 -27.14 -18.84 -10.38
N TYR A 230 -28.40 -19.09 -10.71
CA TYR A 230 -29.41 -19.57 -9.77
C TYR A 230 -30.16 -20.76 -10.33
N LYS A 231 -30.63 -21.62 -9.45
CA LYS A 231 -31.57 -22.69 -9.73
C LYS A 231 -32.83 -22.50 -8.90
N GLY A 232 -33.96 -23.03 -9.36
CA GLY A 232 -35.20 -23.02 -8.59
C GLY A 232 -34.98 -23.75 -7.26
N ALA A 233 -35.37 -23.14 -6.15
CA ALA A 233 -35.40 -23.84 -4.87
C ALA A 233 -36.46 -24.93 -4.94
N SER A 234 -36.09 -26.20 -4.79
CA SER A 234 -37.04 -27.30 -4.68
C SER A 234 -37.89 -27.06 -3.46
N GLN A 235 -39.21 -26.88 -3.63
CA GLN A 235 -40.14 -26.91 -2.51
C GLN A 235 -40.04 -28.32 -1.91
N GLN A 236 -39.52 -28.44 -0.69
CA GLN A 236 -39.66 -29.68 0.05
C GLN A 236 -41.18 -29.84 0.32
N PRO A 237 -41.75 -30.97 -0.01
CA PRO A 237 -43.15 -31.22 0.35
C PRO A 237 -43.25 -31.17 1.87
N PHE A 238 -44.21 -30.36 2.36
CA PHE A 238 -44.52 -30.32 3.78
C PHE A 238 -44.78 -31.71 4.29
N PRO A 239 -44.25 -32.13 5.46
CA PRO A 239 -44.68 -33.39 6.05
C PRO A 239 -46.19 -33.35 6.27
N VAL A 240 -46.89 -34.26 5.64
CA VAL A 240 -48.32 -34.49 5.93
C VAL A 240 -48.37 -35.04 7.36
N ILE A 241 -48.91 -34.24 8.28
CA ILE A 241 -49.16 -34.72 9.63
C ILE A 241 -50.49 -35.46 9.57
N ASP A 242 -50.43 -36.81 9.67
CA ASP A 242 -51.60 -37.66 9.92
C ASP A 242 -52.09 -37.51 11.36
#